data_546c001ecec5548b7cfde5719ca83118
#
_entry.id   546c001ecec5548b7cfde5719ca83118
#
_cell.length_a   1.000
_cell.length_b   1.000
_cell.length_c   1.000
_cell.angle_alpha   90.00
_cell.angle_beta   90.00
_cell.angle_gamma   90.00
#
_symmetry.space_group_name_H-M   'P 1'
#
loop_
_entity.id
_entity.type
_entity.pdbx_description
1 polymer ?
#
loop_
_entity_poly.entity_id
_entity_poly.type
_entity_poly.pdbx_seq_one_letter_code
_entity_poly.pdbx_strand_id
1 'polypeptide(L)'
;MINKLKTLILSLLLFSLFGCSDTKSKELASDIAFVDSLMSRMTLEEKLGQMTQVDRQFLSDISDISKYGLGSLLSGGGSTPEVNEPKAWADMYDSYQREALKSRLKIPLIYGIDAVHGHNNVIGATIFPHNIGLGATRDPQIVEAVARATALEVAATGIDWDFAPCLAVPDDFRWGRTYEGFSEDTDLVSELGGAAVRGYQSTEMNNPNGVLACAKHFIGDGGVAFGTGINNLIDQGDLQIDEEELRRVHLPPFKKAIDEDVATFMAAYNSWNDLRSHASKYLLTDLLKDELGFKGFVVSDWAAIENIPGDYKSDIIISINAGIDMVMVP
;
A
#
# COMPACT_ATOMS: atom_id res chain seq x y z
N MET A 1 -21.07 -22.44 47.18
CA MET A 1 -20.08 -21.37 46.95
C MET A 1 -19.48 -21.40 45.54
N ILE A 2 -19.13 -22.57 45.01
CA ILE A 2 -18.46 -22.73 43.69
C ILE A 2 -19.32 -22.22 42.50
N ASN A 3 -20.64 -22.42 42.54
CA ASN A 3 -21.53 -21.96 41.44
C ASN A 3 -21.71 -20.43 41.39
N LYS A 4 -21.68 -19.73 42.52
CA LYS A 4 -21.75 -18.26 42.56
C LYS A 4 -20.47 -17.59 42.00
N LEU A 5 -19.31 -18.26 42.20
CA LEU A 5 -18.03 -17.78 41.71
C LEU A 5 -17.91 -17.92 40.17
N LYS A 6 -18.44 -19.03 39.60
CA LYS A 6 -18.47 -19.25 38.15
C LYS A 6 -19.37 -18.23 37.44
N THR A 7 -20.51 -17.90 38.02
CA THR A 7 -21.44 -16.90 37.46
C THR A 7 -20.84 -15.50 37.52
N LEU A 8 -20.09 -15.15 38.57
CA LEU A 8 -19.42 -13.86 38.73
C LEU A 8 -18.27 -13.69 37.72
N ILE A 9 -17.47 -14.75 37.49
CA ILE A 9 -16.37 -14.73 36.49
C ILE A 9 -16.91 -14.66 35.08
N LEU A 10 -18.02 -15.34 34.76
CA LEU A 10 -18.64 -15.28 33.44
C LEU A 10 -19.26 -13.90 33.15
N SER A 11 -19.84 -13.23 34.15
CA SER A 11 -20.37 -11.87 33.99
C SER A 11 -19.25 -10.82 33.87
N LEU A 12 -18.10 -10.98 34.54
CA LEU A 12 -16.95 -10.09 34.39
C LEU A 12 -16.29 -10.24 33.00
N LEU A 13 -16.20 -11.46 32.45
CA LEU A 13 -15.70 -11.72 31.10
C LEU A 13 -16.64 -11.14 30.01
N LEU A 14 -17.97 -11.20 30.20
CA LEU A 14 -18.91 -10.57 29.28
C LEU A 14 -18.84 -9.03 29.32
N PHE A 15 -18.62 -8.43 30.49
CA PHE A 15 -18.48 -6.96 30.60
C PHE A 15 -17.18 -6.44 29.95
N SER A 16 -16.09 -7.21 29.97
CA SER A 16 -14.83 -6.82 29.31
C SER A 16 -14.91 -6.88 27.78
N LEU A 17 -15.72 -7.77 27.20
CA LEU A 17 -15.94 -7.87 25.76
C LEU A 17 -16.83 -6.73 25.21
N PHE A 18 -17.80 -6.27 25.97
CA PHE A 18 -18.67 -5.15 25.56
C PHE A 18 -17.96 -3.79 25.70
N GLY A 19 -17.04 -3.61 26.63
CA GLY A 19 -16.32 -2.35 26.83
C GLY A 19 -15.32 -2.03 25.70
N CYS A 20 -14.70 -3.03 25.09
CA CYS A 20 -13.69 -2.84 24.05
C CYS A 20 -14.33 -2.48 22.70
N SER A 21 -15.51 -3.03 22.36
CA SER A 21 -16.22 -2.69 21.11
C SER A 21 -16.78 -1.27 21.13
N ASP A 22 -17.21 -0.78 22.29
CA ASP A 22 -17.79 0.56 22.46
C ASP A 22 -16.73 1.67 22.36
N THR A 23 -15.48 1.37 22.74
CA THR A 23 -14.35 2.32 22.65
C THR A 23 -13.87 2.49 21.19
N LYS A 24 -13.64 1.39 20.49
CA LYS A 24 -13.25 1.42 19.05
C LYS A 24 -14.32 2.10 18.19
N SER A 25 -15.61 1.86 18.44
CA SER A 25 -16.67 2.51 17.67
C SER A 25 -16.75 4.02 17.94
N LYS A 26 -16.45 4.48 19.14
CA LYS A 26 -16.40 5.91 19.50
C LYS A 26 -15.18 6.61 18.91
N GLU A 27 -14.02 5.97 18.91
CA GLU A 27 -12.82 6.47 18.24
C GLU A 27 -13.07 6.63 16.75
N LEU A 28 -13.55 5.60 16.07
CA LEU A 28 -13.87 5.67 14.65
C LEU A 28 -14.89 6.77 14.32
N ALA A 29 -15.93 6.95 15.15
CA ALA A 29 -16.88 8.02 14.95
C ALA A 29 -16.26 9.42 15.15
N SER A 30 -15.30 9.54 16.07
CA SER A 30 -14.53 10.77 16.30
C SER A 30 -13.64 11.09 15.09
N ASP A 31 -12.96 10.09 14.56
CA ASP A 31 -12.06 10.23 13.40
C ASP A 31 -12.83 10.61 12.15
N ILE A 32 -13.98 9.97 11.90
CA ILE A 32 -14.88 10.33 10.79
C ILE A 32 -15.34 11.78 10.93
N ALA A 33 -15.79 12.19 12.12
CA ALA A 33 -16.25 13.56 12.35
C ALA A 33 -15.12 14.59 12.17
N PHE A 34 -13.88 14.24 12.55
CA PHE A 34 -12.69 15.07 12.31
C PHE A 34 -12.41 15.21 10.81
N VAL A 35 -12.39 14.09 10.07
CA VAL A 35 -12.17 14.08 8.61
C VAL A 35 -13.25 14.88 7.90
N ASP A 36 -14.53 14.68 8.22
CA ASP A 36 -15.65 15.44 7.64
C ASP A 36 -15.50 16.94 7.88
N SER A 37 -15.15 17.32 9.10
CA SER A 37 -14.87 18.72 9.46
C SER A 37 -13.71 19.30 8.66
N LEU A 38 -12.63 18.53 8.45
CA LEU A 38 -11.48 18.95 7.66
C LEU A 38 -11.87 19.10 6.19
N MET A 39 -12.53 18.09 5.62
CA MET A 39 -12.99 18.05 4.23
C MET A 39 -13.95 19.21 3.89
N SER A 40 -14.81 19.60 4.83
CA SER A 40 -15.74 20.73 4.66
C SER A 40 -15.04 22.09 4.52
N ARG A 41 -13.79 22.19 5.01
CA ARG A 41 -12.97 23.41 4.97
C ARG A 41 -12.01 23.44 3.78
N MET A 42 -11.79 22.30 3.11
CA MET A 42 -10.87 22.18 1.98
C MET A 42 -11.46 22.81 0.71
N THR A 43 -10.60 23.54 -0.02
CA THR A 43 -10.89 23.92 -1.40
C THR A 43 -10.73 22.70 -2.33
N LEU A 44 -11.16 22.83 -3.58
CA LEU A 44 -10.97 21.77 -4.57
C LEU A 44 -9.47 21.51 -4.81
N GLU A 45 -8.66 22.57 -4.92
CA GLU A 45 -7.22 22.49 -5.14
C GLU A 45 -6.53 21.73 -3.99
N GLU A 46 -6.93 22.00 -2.74
CA GLU A 46 -6.40 21.31 -1.55
C GLU A 46 -6.79 19.82 -1.54
N LYS A 47 -7.99 19.48 -1.99
CA LYS A 47 -8.40 18.08 -2.13
C LYS A 47 -7.58 17.36 -3.21
N LEU A 48 -7.36 18.00 -4.35
CA LEU A 48 -6.52 17.47 -5.42
C LEU A 48 -5.06 17.30 -4.96
N GLY A 49 -4.54 18.27 -4.20
CA GLY A 49 -3.20 18.15 -3.60
C GLY A 49 -3.09 16.93 -2.71
N GLN A 50 -4.09 16.65 -1.85
CA GLN A 50 -4.09 15.46 -0.98
C GLN A 50 -4.19 14.15 -1.74
N MET A 51 -4.71 14.14 -2.96
CA MET A 51 -4.78 12.98 -3.86
C MET A 51 -3.55 12.83 -4.75
N THR A 52 -2.50 13.63 -4.53
CA THR A 52 -1.29 13.64 -5.36
C THR A 52 -0.08 13.19 -4.53
N GLN A 53 0.63 12.19 -5.07
CA GLN A 53 1.93 11.74 -4.57
C GLN A 53 3.01 12.04 -5.59
N VAL A 54 4.08 12.72 -5.19
CA VAL A 54 5.19 13.15 -6.05
C VAL A 54 6.49 12.51 -5.58
N ASP A 55 7.33 12.04 -6.51
CA ASP A 55 8.70 11.72 -6.13
C ASP A 55 9.47 12.99 -5.79
N ARG A 56 10.12 12.97 -4.63
CA ARG A 56 10.87 14.13 -4.10
C ARG A 56 11.89 14.73 -5.06
N GLN A 57 12.47 13.91 -5.94
CA GLN A 57 13.49 14.38 -6.89
C GLN A 57 12.93 15.27 -8.01
N PHE A 58 11.61 15.22 -8.23
CA PHE A 58 10.92 16.04 -9.24
C PHE A 58 10.25 17.30 -8.65
N LEU A 59 10.34 17.51 -7.34
CA LEU A 59 9.95 18.79 -6.77
C LEU A 59 10.84 19.89 -7.34
N SER A 60 10.25 20.95 -7.89
CA SER A 60 11.00 22.12 -8.35
C SER A 60 11.60 22.91 -7.19
N ASP A 61 10.84 22.98 -6.10
CA ASP A 61 11.25 23.59 -4.82
C ASP A 61 10.50 22.91 -3.68
N ILE A 62 11.11 22.84 -2.49
CA ILE A 62 10.47 22.23 -1.32
C ILE A 62 9.14 22.90 -0.96
N SER A 63 8.98 24.19 -1.23
CA SER A 63 7.74 24.94 -0.99
C SER A 63 6.56 24.48 -1.86
N ASP A 64 6.79 23.71 -2.90
CA ASP A 64 5.72 23.11 -3.69
C ASP A 64 4.83 22.18 -2.82
N ILE A 65 5.39 21.59 -1.76
CA ILE A 65 4.65 20.76 -0.81
C ILE A 65 3.50 21.57 -0.17
N SER A 66 3.82 22.73 0.42
CA SER A 66 2.82 23.56 1.09
C SER A 66 1.94 24.34 0.09
N LYS A 67 2.52 24.77 -1.04
CA LYS A 67 1.85 25.54 -2.09
C LYS A 67 0.73 24.76 -2.76
N TYR A 68 0.97 23.49 -3.05
CA TYR A 68 -0.01 22.61 -3.68
C TYR A 68 -0.77 21.75 -2.66
N GLY A 69 -0.37 21.76 -1.38
CA GLY A 69 -0.98 20.96 -0.34
C GLY A 69 -0.86 19.46 -0.61
N LEU A 70 0.32 19.03 -1.06
CA LEU A 70 0.56 17.63 -1.45
C LEU A 70 0.27 16.67 -0.29
N GLY A 71 -0.48 15.59 -0.59
CA GLY A 71 -0.83 14.58 0.40
C GLY A 71 0.29 13.58 0.65
N SER A 72 1.15 13.37 -0.34
CA SER A 72 2.23 12.40 -0.24
C SER A 72 3.46 12.78 -1.04
N LEU A 73 4.60 12.34 -0.55
CA LEU A 73 5.84 12.23 -1.31
C LEU A 73 6.34 10.80 -1.29
N LEU A 74 7.23 10.47 -2.22
CA LEU A 74 7.95 9.20 -2.21
C LEU A 74 9.43 9.39 -2.58
N SER A 75 10.23 8.39 -2.23
CA SER A 75 11.54 8.16 -2.84
C SER A 75 11.47 6.95 -3.74
N GLY A 76 11.48 7.20 -5.04
CA GLY A 76 11.67 6.15 -6.04
C GLY A 76 13.11 5.63 -6.06
N GLY A 77 13.38 4.63 -6.91
CA GLY A 77 14.71 4.02 -7.00
C GLY A 77 15.83 5.03 -7.25
N GLY A 78 16.78 5.10 -6.33
CA GLY A 78 17.89 6.04 -6.38
C GLY A 78 17.60 7.46 -5.86
N SER A 79 16.38 7.76 -5.46
CA SER A 79 15.98 9.05 -4.88
C SER A 79 16.39 9.14 -3.40
N THR A 80 17.69 9.29 -3.14
CA THR A 80 18.27 9.32 -1.79
C THR A 80 18.69 10.75 -1.39
N PRO A 81 18.82 11.07 -0.09
CA PRO A 81 19.50 12.29 0.33
C PRO A 81 20.96 12.29 -0.14
N GLU A 82 21.61 13.46 -0.18
CA GLU A 82 22.98 13.62 -0.63
C GLU A 82 23.96 12.71 0.13
N VAL A 83 23.78 12.59 1.44
CA VAL A 83 24.46 11.62 2.29
C VAL A 83 23.48 10.51 2.60
N ASN A 84 23.70 9.31 2.04
CA ASN A 84 22.79 8.18 2.24
C ASN A 84 23.10 7.48 3.58
N GLU A 85 22.61 8.02 4.67
CA GLU A 85 22.68 7.44 6.02
C GLU A 85 21.35 7.67 6.77
N PRO A 86 21.00 6.85 7.78
CA PRO A 86 19.70 6.91 8.46
C PRO A 86 19.34 8.31 9.00
N LYS A 87 20.31 9.03 9.58
CA LYS A 87 20.07 10.39 10.09
C LYS A 87 19.69 11.37 8.98
N ALA A 88 20.35 11.32 7.83
CA ALA A 88 20.05 12.21 6.72
C ALA A 88 18.66 11.95 6.14
N TRP A 89 18.21 10.70 6.12
CA TRP A 89 16.86 10.34 5.77
C TRP A 89 15.83 10.94 6.74
N ALA A 90 16.05 10.80 8.04
CA ALA A 90 15.18 11.39 9.06
C ALA A 90 15.17 12.93 8.98
N ASP A 91 16.32 13.58 8.80
CA ASP A 91 16.41 15.04 8.65
C ASP A 91 15.67 15.52 7.37
N MET A 92 15.75 14.76 6.28
CA MET A 92 15.02 14.99 5.03
C MET A 92 13.51 14.89 5.25
N TYR A 93 13.03 13.77 5.84
CA TYR A 93 11.63 13.59 6.19
C TYR A 93 11.09 14.74 7.04
N ASP A 94 11.81 15.09 8.11
CA ASP A 94 11.46 16.20 9.00
C ASP A 94 11.35 17.54 8.23
N SER A 95 12.21 17.76 7.23
CA SER A 95 12.16 18.98 6.43
C SER A 95 10.89 19.07 5.60
N TYR A 96 10.43 17.94 5.02
CA TYR A 96 9.21 17.86 4.25
C TYR A 96 7.96 17.99 5.12
N GLN A 97 7.94 17.34 6.29
CA GLN A 97 6.85 17.51 7.24
C GLN A 97 6.72 18.96 7.73
N ARG A 98 7.84 19.60 8.05
CA ARG A 98 7.83 21.03 8.42
C ARG A 98 7.29 21.91 7.30
N GLU A 99 7.56 21.57 6.03
CA GLU A 99 7.01 22.30 4.90
C GLU A 99 5.51 22.05 4.73
N ALA A 100 5.05 20.79 4.80
CA ALA A 100 3.63 20.44 4.72
C ALA A 100 2.78 21.19 5.75
N LEU A 101 3.30 21.32 6.98
CA LEU A 101 2.64 22.03 8.08
C LEU A 101 2.56 23.56 7.90
N LYS A 102 3.20 24.14 6.87
CA LYS A 102 3.01 25.55 6.49
C LYS A 102 1.76 25.76 5.63
N SER A 103 1.20 24.69 5.07
CA SER A 103 -0.07 24.76 4.34
C SER A 103 -1.20 25.30 5.21
N ARG A 104 -2.25 25.87 4.58
CA ARG A 104 -3.36 26.53 5.29
C ARG A 104 -4.04 25.64 6.32
N LEU A 105 -4.21 24.36 6.00
CA LEU A 105 -4.88 23.38 6.89
C LEU A 105 -3.90 22.60 7.76
N LYS A 106 -2.60 22.75 7.53
CA LYS A 106 -1.53 22.09 8.31
C LYS A 106 -1.68 20.56 8.34
N ILE A 107 -2.06 19.98 7.22
CA ILE A 107 -2.16 18.53 7.08
C ILE A 107 -0.74 18.01 6.86
N PRO A 108 -0.24 17.06 7.67
CA PRO A 108 1.04 16.41 7.41
C PRO A 108 0.94 15.54 6.16
N LEU A 109 2.06 15.30 5.49
CA LEU A 109 2.11 14.39 4.35
C LEU A 109 2.43 12.95 4.79
N ILE A 110 2.04 11.98 3.97
CA ILE A 110 2.47 10.57 4.09
C ILE A 110 3.69 10.38 3.18
N TYR A 111 4.78 9.80 3.70
CA TYR A 111 5.98 9.53 2.90
C TYR A 111 6.11 8.06 2.57
N GLY A 112 6.22 7.73 1.27
CA GLY A 112 6.29 6.37 0.75
C GLY A 112 7.68 5.96 0.27
N ILE A 113 7.98 4.66 0.34
CA ILE A 113 9.22 4.07 -0.16
C ILE A 113 9.02 2.61 -0.59
N ASP A 114 9.90 2.12 -1.49
CA ASP A 114 10.03 0.70 -1.80
C ASP A 114 11.10 0.04 -0.90
N ALA A 115 10.72 -0.41 0.28
CA ALA A 115 11.55 -1.17 1.19
C ALA A 115 11.17 -2.67 1.14
N VAL A 116 11.23 -3.24 -0.06
CA VAL A 116 10.63 -4.54 -0.41
C VAL A 116 11.40 -5.77 0.08
N HIS A 117 12.63 -5.60 0.55
CA HIS A 117 13.46 -6.67 1.14
C HIS A 117 14.44 -6.14 2.21
N GLY A 118 13.92 -5.47 3.20
CA GLY A 118 14.63 -4.60 4.14
C GLY A 118 14.55 -3.15 3.68
N HIS A 119 15.06 -2.22 4.47
CA HIS A 119 15.13 -0.80 4.07
C HIS A 119 16.26 -0.58 3.07
N ASN A 120 16.14 -1.26 1.91
CA ASN A 120 17.21 -1.42 0.89
C ASN A 120 17.69 -0.10 0.28
N ASN A 121 17.03 1.01 0.53
CA ASN A 121 17.43 2.33 0.03
C ASN A 121 18.45 3.04 0.95
N VAL A 122 18.61 2.59 2.19
CA VAL A 122 19.46 3.21 3.20
C VAL A 122 20.75 2.42 3.43
N ILE A 123 21.90 3.08 3.29
CA ILE A 123 23.18 2.44 3.57
C ILE A 123 23.29 2.09 5.06
N GLY A 124 23.59 0.83 5.33
CA GLY A 124 23.72 0.29 6.69
C GLY A 124 22.44 -0.37 7.23
N ALA A 125 21.31 -0.25 6.54
CA ALA A 125 20.12 -1.01 6.86
C ALA A 125 20.27 -2.49 6.50
N THR A 126 19.46 -3.34 7.10
CA THR A 126 19.46 -4.78 6.86
C THR A 126 18.91 -5.10 5.49
N ILE A 127 19.64 -5.86 4.69
CA ILE A 127 19.18 -6.38 3.40
C ILE A 127 18.76 -7.84 3.60
N PHE A 128 17.47 -8.12 3.40
CA PHE A 128 16.93 -9.47 3.42
C PHE A 128 16.91 -10.10 2.02
N PRO A 129 16.74 -11.44 1.90
CA PRO A 129 16.43 -12.05 0.62
C PRO A 129 15.15 -11.46 0.02
N HIS A 130 15.09 -11.39 -1.32
CA HIS A 130 13.84 -11.09 -2.00
C HIS A 130 12.75 -12.12 -1.69
N ASN A 131 11.48 -11.79 -1.95
CA ASN A 131 10.34 -12.62 -1.58
C ASN A 131 10.40 -14.04 -2.13
N ILE A 132 10.98 -14.27 -3.31
CA ILE A 132 11.22 -15.63 -3.81
C ILE A 132 12.09 -16.48 -2.86
N GLY A 133 13.08 -15.86 -2.22
CA GLY A 133 13.90 -16.53 -1.20
C GLY A 133 13.14 -16.74 0.11
N LEU A 134 12.33 -15.78 0.52
CA LEU A 134 11.45 -15.90 1.70
C LEU A 134 10.36 -16.94 1.45
N GLY A 135 9.78 -17.00 0.25
CA GLY A 135 8.82 -18.00 -0.17
C GLY A 135 9.35 -19.43 -0.10
N ALA A 136 10.64 -19.62 -0.44
CA ALA A 136 11.30 -20.92 -0.32
C ALA A 136 11.38 -21.45 1.12
N THR A 137 11.28 -20.58 2.13
CA THR A 137 11.22 -20.98 3.55
C THR A 137 9.92 -21.68 3.91
N ARG A 138 8.81 -21.31 3.24
CA ARG A 138 7.44 -21.71 3.56
C ARG A 138 7.06 -21.46 5.02
N ASP A 139 7.66 -20.44 5.63
CA ASP A 139 7.52 -20.13 7.05
C ASP A 139 6.97 -18.70 7.23
N PRO A 140 5.67 -18.55 7.54
CA PRO A 140 5.05 -17.25 7.73
C PRO A 140 5.61 -16.48 8.94
N GLN A 141 6.18 -17.18 9.94
CA GLN A 141 6.78 -16.51 11.10
C GLN A 141 8.08 -15.81 10.71
N ILE A 142 8.89 -16.41 9.83
CA ILE A 142 10.10 -15.79 9.28
C ILE A 142 9.71 -14.57 8.45
N VAL A 143 8.70 -14.67 7.58
CA VAL A 143 8.24 -13.55 6.74
C VAL A 143 7.72 -12.39 7.58
N GLU A 144 6.91 -12.67 8.60
CA GLU A 144 6.42 -11.66 9.54
C GLU A 144 7.57 -10.98 10.30
N ALA A 145 8.56 -11.74 10.75
CA ALA A 145 9.73 -11.20 11.45
C ALA A 145 10.59 -10.31 10.55
N VAL A 146 10.80 -10.70 9.27
CA VAL A 146 11.51 -9.89 8.26
C VAL A 146 10.77 -8.58 7.99
N ALA A 147 9.46 -8.65 7.74
CA ALA A 147 8.62 -7.47 7.51
C ALA A 147 8.61 -6.54 8.75
N ARG A 148 8.58 -7.11 9.94
CA ARG A 148 8.70 -6.35 11.21
C ARG A 148 10.03 -5.64 11.34
N ALA A 149 11.15 -6.30 11.03
CA ALA A 149 12.46 -5.70 11.07
C ALA A 149 12.59 -4.58 10.04
N THR A 150 12.07 -4.79 8.82
CA THR A 150 11.99 -3.77 7.78
C THR A 150 11.19 -2.55 8.25
N ALA A 151 10.00 -2.76 8.81
CA ALA A 151 9.15 -1.67 9.32
C ALA A 151 9.84 -0.84 10.39
N LEU A 152 10.56 -1.48 11.31
CA LEU A 152 11.34 -0.79 12.35
C LEU A 152 12.42 0.12 11.77
N GLU A 153 13.15 -0.37 10.76
CA GLU A 153 14.20 0.43 10.09
C GLU A 153 13.61 1.56 9.24
N VAL A 154 12.47 1.32 8.55
CA VAL A 154 11.74 2.34 7.79
C VAL A 154 11.20 3.43 8.72
N ALA A 155 10.49 3.06 9.79
CA ALA A 155 9.96 4.00 10.78
C ALA A 155 11.07 4.81 11.47
N ALA A 156 12.24 4.20 11.71
CA ALA A 156 13.39 4.91 12.30
C ALA A 156 13.95 6.03 11.41
N THR A 157 13.64 6.04 10.12
CA THR A 157 13.96 7.13 9.19
C THR A 157 12.82 8.14 9.02
N GLY A 158 11.73 7.98 9.77
CA GLY A 158 10.54 8.83 9.74
C GLY A 158 9.51 8.44 8.69
N ILE A 159 9.82 7.50 7.81
CA ILE A 159 8.95 7.10 6.70
C ILE A 159 7.73 6.32 7.23
N ASP A 160 6.54 6.65 6.69
CA ASP A 160 5.27 6.17 7.21
C ASP A 160 4.68 4.99 6.43
N TRP A 161 5.12 4.80 5.18
CA TRP A 161 4.46 3.94 4.21
C TRP A 161 5.47 3.14 3.38
N ASP A 162 5.34 1.82 3.37
CA ASP A 162 6.13 0.92 2.54
C ASP A 162 5.27 0.34 1.41
N PHE A 163 5.78 0.40 0.17
CA PHE A 163 5.12 -0.18 -0.99
C PHE A 163 5.36 -1.71 -1.06
N ALA A 164 5.01 -2.39 0.00
CA ALA A 164 5.14 -3.84 0.19
C ALA A 164 3.97 -4.38 1.04
N PRO A 165 3.62 -5.67 0.89
CA PRO A 165 4.25 -6.71 0.09
C PRO A 165 3.78 -6.79 -1.37
N CYS A 166 4.64 -7.35 -2.25
CA CYS A 166 4.22 -7.80 -3.57
C CYS A 166 3.51 -9.16 -3.44
N LEU A 167 2.26 -9.22 -3.93
CA LEU A 167 1.36 -10.39 -3.83
C LEU A 167 1.10 -11.04 -5.20
N ALA A 168 1.96 -10.73 -6.18
CA ALA A 168 1.88 -11.37 -7.49
C ALA A 168 2.06 -12.88 -7.39
N VAL A 169 1.26 -13.62 -8.16
CA VAL A 169 1.40 -15.07 -8.40
C VAL A 169 1.94 -15.24 -9.81
N PRO A 170 3.25 -15.46 -9.99
CA PRO A 170 3.85 -15.55 -11.32
C PRO A 170 3.58 -16.90 -11.98
N ASP A 171 3.03 -16.87 -13.20
CA ASP A 171 2.78 -18.06 -14.02
C ASP A 171 3.95 -18.35 -14.97
N ASP A 172 4.67 -17.32 -15.39
CA ASP A 172 5.80 -17.43 -16.35
C ASP A 172 7.08 -16.82 -15.72
N PHE A 173 8.06 -17.68 -15.45
CA PHE A 173 9.33 -17.27 -14.85
C PHE A 173 10.22 -16.39 -15.74
N ARG A 174 9.84 -16.16 -16.99
CA ARG A 174 10.46 -15.13 -17.85
C ARG A 174 10.04 -13.71 -17.46
N TRP A 175 9.03 -13.56 -16.61
CA TRP A 175 8.65 -12.26 -16.06
C TRP A 175 9.77 -11.69 -15.19
N GLY A 176 10.23 -10.48 -15.52
CA GLY A 176 11.40 -9.87 -14.87
C GLY A 176 11.24 -9.57 -13.39
N ARG A 177 9.99 -9.56 -12.88
CA ARG A 177 9.64 -9.31 -11.48
C ARG A 177 9.25 -10.58 -10.70
N THR A 178 9.45 -11.76 -11.27
CA THR A 178 9.17 -13.05 -10.60
C THR A 178 9.78 -13.13 -9.20
N TYR A 179 10.97 -12.56 -9.01
CA TYR A 179 11.69 -12.56 -7.72
C TYR A 179 11.01 -11.74 -6.63
N GLU A 180 10.13 -10.80 -7.01
CA GLU A 180 9.36 -9.99 -6.04
C GLU A 180 8.17 -10.77 -5.44
N GLY A 181 7.68 -11.81 -6.11
CA GLY A 181 6.62 -12.71 -5.60
C GLY A 181 7.18 -13.77 -4.67
N PHE A 182 6.34 -14.27 -3.76
CA PHE A 182 6.74 -15.34 -2.84
C PHE A 182 6.78 -16.72 -3.52
N SER A 183 5.84 -17.01 -4.42
CA SER A 183 5.67 -18.33 -5.05
C SER A 183 4.70 -18.25 -6.24
N GLU A 184 4.69 -19.30 -7.06
CA GLU A 184 3.64 -19.61 -8.03
C GLU A 184 2.38 -20.25 -7.40
N ASP A 185 2.48 -20.66 -6.14
CA ASP A 185 1.40 -21.28 -5.37
C ASP A 185 0.57 -20.20 -4.68
N THR A 186 -0.68 -20.04 -5.11
CA THR A 186 -1.63 -19.04 -4.62
C THR A 186 -1.84 -19.10 -3.10
N ASP A 187 -1.95 -20.32 -2.55
CA ASP A 187 -2.21 -20.50 -1.11
C ASP A 187 -0.98 -20.06 -0.30
N LEU A 188 0.21 -20.43 -0.76
CA LEU A 188 1.45 -20.01 -0.12
C LEU A 188 1.66 -18.48 -0.21
N VAL A 189 1.38 -17.87 -1.38
CA VAL A 189 1.44 -16.40 -1.50
C VAL A 189 0.45 -15.72 -0.58
N SER A 190 -0.75 -16.28 -0.43
CA SER A 190 -1.76 -15.76 0.49
C SER A 190 -1.29 -15.81 1.94
N GLU A 191 -0.77 -16.95 2.39
CA GLU A 191 -0.29 -17.14 3.76
C GLU A 191 0.88 -16.22 4.09
N LEU A 192 1.90 -16.19 3.22
CA LEU A 192 3.11 -15.38 3.44
C LEU A 192 2.83 -13.89 3.27
N GLY A 193 1.99 -13.51 2.30
CA GLY A 193 1.57 -12.14 2.10
C GLY A 193 0.81 -11.56 3.29
N GLY A 194 -0.11 -12.34 3.87
CA GLY A 194 -0.80 -11.95 5.11
C GLY A 194 0.18 -11.79 6.30
N ALA A 195 1.16 -12.69 6.41
CA ALA A 195 2.21 -12.58 7.43
C ALA A 195 3.06 -11.31 7.24
N ALA A 196 3.38 -10.96 6.00
CA ALA A 196 4.11 -9.73 5.69
C ALA A 196 3.31 -8.47 6.11
N VAL A 197 2.01 -8.40 5.78
CA VAL A 197 1.14 -7.29 6.21
C VAL A 197 1.17 -7.12 7.73
N ARG A 198 0.97 -8.20 8.50
CA ARG A 198 1.09 -8.14 9.97
C ARG A 198 2.46 -7.67 10.44
N GLY A 199 3.50 -8.09 9.74
CA GLY A 199 4.86 -7.67 10.03
C GLY A 199 5.04 -6.17 9.84
N TYR A 200 4.68 -5.61 8.72
CA TYR A 200 4.80 -4.17 8.40
C TYR A 200 3.96 -3.30 9.34
N GLN A 201 2.67 -3.59 9.49
CA GLN A 201 1.73 -2.72 10.20
C GLN A 201 1.76 -2.88 11.72
N SER A 202 2.30 -3.99 12.26
CA SER A 202 2.15 -4.32 13.67
C SER A 202 0.68 -4.62 14.06
N THR A 203 0.44 -4.82 15.34
CA THR A 203 -0.91 -5.11 15.87
C THR A 203 -1.82 -3.89 15.95
N GLU A 204 -1.26 -2.68 15.80
CA GLU A 204 -1.99 -1.41 15.90
C GLU A 204 -1.45 -0.44 14.84
N MET A 205 -2.32 0.13 14.04
CA MET A 205 -1.97 1.08 12.96
C MET A 205 -1.25 2.33 13.46
N ASN A 206 -1.49 2.74 14.70
CA ASN A 206 -0.83 3.88 15.36
C ASN A 206 0.48 3.49 16.08
N ASN A 207 1.00 2.29 15.87
CA ASN A 207 2.25 1.88 16.50
C ASN A 207 3.43 2.63 15.86
N PRO A 208 4.22 3.40 16.63
CA PRO A 208 5.34 4.17 16.08
C PRO A 208 6.46 3.28 15.51
N ASN A 209 6.38 1.98 15.71
CA ASN A 209 7.31 0.98 15.18
C ASN A 209 6.74 0.19 13.99
N GLY A 210 5.58 0.57 13.49
CA GLY A 210 4.96 0.01 12.29
C GLY A 210 4.90 1.04 11.18
N VAL A 211 4.69 0.60 9.94
CA VAL A 211 4.44 1.43 8.77
C VAL A 211 3.20 0.93 8.05
N LEU A 212 2.57 1.79 7.26
CA LEU A 212 1.47 1.36 6.40
C LEU A 212 2.00 0.39 5.36
N ALA A 213 1.35 -0.77 5.22
CA ALA A 213 1.64 -1.72 4.14
C ALA A 213 0.85 -1.36 2.88
N CYS A 214 1.40 -1.72 1.73
CA CYS A 214 0.77 -1.57 0.43
C CYS A 214 0.77 -2.90 -0.31
N ALA A 215 -0.36 -3.57 -0.38
CA ALA A 215 -0.49 -4.78 -1.17
C ALA A 215 -0.43 -4.46 -2.66
N LYS A 216 0.54 -5.07 -3.38
CA LYS A 216 0.79 -4.74 -4.78
C LYS A 216 1.08 -5.98 -5.63
N HIS A 217 0.82 -5.95 -6.92
CA HIS A 217 0.08 -4.93 -7.65
C HIS A 217 -1.30 -5.49 -7.98
N PHE A 218 -2.33 -4.76 -7.67
CA PHE A 218 -3.70 -5.23 -7.85
C PHE A 218 -4.16 -4.95 -9.29
N ILE A 219 -4.32 -5.96 -10.19
CA ILE A 219 -4.28 -7.39 -9.94
C ILE A 219 -3.77 -8.14 -11.18
N GLY A 220 -3.02 -9.23 -10.95
CA GLY A 220 -2.71 -10.22 -11.98
C GLY A 220 -1.44 -9.95 -12.80
N ASP A 221 -0.56 -9.07 -12.37
CA ASP A 221 0.70 -8.74 -13.04
C ASP A 221 1.64 -9.94 -13.26
N GLY A 222 1.59 -10.95 -12.37
CA GLY A 222 2.35 -12.19 -12.51
C GLY A 222 1.83 -13.18 -13.55
N GLY A 223 0.56 -13.05 -14.00
CA GLY A 223 -0.09 -13.95 -14.96
C GLY A 223 -0.21 -13.40 -16.37
N VAL A 224 0.48 -12.31 -16.69
CA VAL A 224 0.44 -11.65 -17.99
C VAL A 224 0.97 -12.55 -19.11
N ALA A 225 0.26 -12.61 -20.23
CA ALA A 225 0.61 -13.43 -21.36
C ALA A 225 1.90 -12.93 -22.05
N PHE A 226 2.82 -13.87 -22.35
CA PHE A 226 4.03 -13.55 -23.09
C PHE A 226 3.72 -13.00 -24.48
N GLY A 227 4.38 -11.92 -24.85
CA GLY A 227 4.18 -11.28 -26.15
C GLY A 227 3.21 -10.10 -26.14
N THR A 228 2.53 -9.83 -25.00
CA THR A 228 1.53 -8.74 -24.89
C THR A 228 2.09 -7.48 -24.24
N GLY A 229 3.24 -7.56 -23.60
CA GLY A 229 3.85 -6.46 -22.88
C GLY A 229 4.87 -5.64 -23.68
N ILE A 230 5.63 -4.83 -22.95
CA ILE A 230 6.66 -3.96 -23.51
C ILE A 230 7.68 -4.83 -24.30
N ASN A 231 8.03 -4.37 -25.49
CA ASN A 231 8.94 -5.08 -26.42
C ASN A 231 8.47 -6.50 -26.77
N ASN A 232 7.18 -6.77 -26.78
CA ASN A 232 6.58 -8.09 -26.96
C ASN A 232 7.07 -9.12 -25.92
N LEU A 233 7.29 -8.68 -24.68
CA LEU A 233 7.62 -9.52 -23.54
C LEU A 233 6.39 -9.66 -22.62
N ILE A 234 6.61 -9.83 -21.31
CA ILE A 234 5.55 -9.97 -20.31
C ILE A 234 5.25 -8.63 -19.63
N ASP A 235 6.28 -7.81 -19.41
CA ASP A 235 6.17 -6.61 -18.57
C ASP A 235 5.05 -5.66 -19.02
N GLN A 236 4.15 -5.29 -18.09
CA GLN A 236 3.01 -4.40 -18.30
C GLN A 236 2.05 -4.82 -19.42
N GLY A 237 2.01 -6.11 -19.74
CA GLY A 237 1.20 -6.63 -20.83
C GLY A 237 -0.26 -6.90 -20.42
N ASP A 238 -0.88 -7.87 -21.09
CA ASP A 238 -2.28 -8.20 -20.91
C ASP A 238 -2.48 -9.55 -20.22
N LEU A 239 -3.25 -9.57 -19.15
CA LEU A 239 -3.71 -10.78 -18.47
C LEU A 239 -4.92 -11.33 -19.21
N GLN A 240 -4.72 -12.40 -19.96
CA GLN A 240 -5.73 -12.99 -20.85
C GLN A 240 -6.40 -14.21 -20.22
N ILE A 241 -7.17 -13.99 -19.17
CA ILE A 241 -7.90 -15.03 -18.44
C ILE A 241 -9.33 -14.58 -18.17
N ASP A 242 -10.22 -15.54 -17.91
CA ASP A 242 -11.58 -15.24 -17.48
C ASP A 242 -11.62 -14.82 -15.99
N GLU A 243 -12.79 -14.40 -15.55
CA GLU A 243 -12.99 -13.94 -14.18
C GLU A 243 -12.88 -15.09 -13.16
N GLU A 244 -13.28 -16.31 -13.53
CA GLU A 244 -13.17 -17.47 -12.65
C GLU A 244 -11.68 -17.73 -12.32
N GLU A 245 -10.82 -17.68 -13.32
CA GLU A 245 -9.38 -17.86 -13.16
C GLU A 245 -8.74 -16.69 -12.38
N LEU A 246 -9.12 -15.43 -12.67
CA LEU A 246 -8.68 -14.28 -11.92
C LEU A 246 -8.97 -14.43 -10.43
N ARG A 247 -10.21 -14.86 -10.11
CA ARG A 247 -10.67 -15.06 -8.73
C ARG A 247 -10.03 -16.28 -8.07
N ARG A 248 -9.67 -17.28 -8.83
CA ARG A 248 -9.07 -18.51 -8.32
C ARG A 248 -7.58 -18.36 -8.03
N VAL A 249 -6.84 -17.68 -8.89
CA VAL A 249 -5.37 -17.62 -8.83
C VAL A 249 -4.89 -16.31 -8.22
N HIS A 250 -5.33 -15.18 -8.75
CA HIS A 250 -4.71 -13.89 -8.43
C HIS A 250 -5.39 -13.13 -7.30
N LEU A 251 -6.68 -13.39 -7.02
CA LEU A 251 -7.43 -12.66 -6.00
C LEU A 251 -7.17 -13.10 -4.54
N PRO A 252 -6.94 -14.40 -4.23
CA PRO A 252 -6.85 -14.86 -2.84
C PRO A 252 -5.75 -14.18 -2.01
N PRO A 253 -4.53 -13.91 -2.53
CA PRO A 253 -3.51 -13.19 -1.76
C PRO A 253 -3.96 -11.78 -1.33
N PHE A 254 -4.66 -11.07 -2.20
CA PHE A 254 -5.17 -9.73 -1.90
C PHE A 254 -6.34 -9.77 -0.91
N LYS A 255 -7.23 -10.77 -1.04
CA LYS A 255 -8.27 -11.01 -0.04
C LYS A 255 -7.66 -11.28 1.33
N LYS A 256 -6.62 -12.10 1.40
CA LYS A 256 -5.89 -12.36 2.64
C LYS A 256 -5.26 -11.09 3.22
N ALA A 257 -4.71 -10.21 2.38
CA ALA A 257 -4.19 -8.92 2.84
C ALA A 257 -5.29 -8.03 3.46
N ILE A 258 -6.51 -8.03 2.88
CA ILE A 258 -7.68 -7.34 3.46
C ILE A 258 -8.07 -7.95 4.80
N ASP A 259 -8.07 -9.27 4.93
CA ASP A 259 -8.37 -9.98 6.18
C ASP A 259 -7.35 -9.63 7.30
N GLU A 260 -6.16 -9.15 6.93
CA GLU A 260 -5.11 -8.65 7.84
C GLU A 260 -5.09 -7.11 7.96
N ASP A 261 -6.19 -6.45 7.59
CA ASP A 261 -6.39 -4.99 7.68
C ASP A 261 -5.31 -4.18 6.94
N VAL A 262 -4.88 -4.60 5.74
CA VAL A 262 -3.90 -3.84 4.94
C VAL A 262 -4.37 -2.41 4.69
N ALA A 263 -3.47 -1.45 4.88
CA ALA A 263 -3.82 -0.03 4.81
C ALA A 263 -4.06 0.48 3.39
N THR A 264 -3.27 -0.01 2.42
CA THR A 264 -3.29 0.52 1.06
C THR A 264 -3.13 -0.57 0.00
N PHE A 265 -3.58 -0.27 -1.20
CA PHE A 265 -3.35 -1.07 -2.41
C PHE A 265 -2.68 -0.23 -3.48
N MET A 266 -1.79 -0.84 -4.26
CA MET A 266 -1.27 -0.24 -5.48
C MET A 266 -1.84 -0.99 -6.69
N ALA A 267 -2.45 -0.25 -7.63
CA ALA A 267 -3.01 -0.84 -8.84
C ALA A 267 -1.90 -1.33 -9.77
N ALA A 268 -2.15 -2.42 -10.51
CA ALA A 268 -1.17 -3.02 -11.41
C ALA A 268 -1.05 -2.32 -12.75
N TYR A 269 0.14 -2.33 -13.35
CA TYR A 269 0.38 -1.77 -14.69
C TYR A 269 -0.31 -2.53 -15.83
N ASN A 270 -0.52 -3.83 -15.64
CA ASN A 270 -1.08 -4.68 -16.70
C ASN A 270 -2.53 -4.31 -17.04
N SER A 271 -2.96 -4.75 -18.20
CA SER A 271 -4.39 -4.85 -18.53
C SER A 271 -4.94 -6.23 -18.15
N TRP A 272 -6.26 -6.31 -18.03
CA TRP A 272 -7.03 -7.53 -17.98
C TRP A 272 -8.02 -7.52 -19.12
N ASN A 273 -7.82 -8.45 -20.10
CA ASN A 273 -8.60 -8.52 -21.32
C ASN A 273 -8.71 -7.15 -22.02
N ASP A 274 -7.55 -6.55 -22.31
CA ASP A 274 -7.34 -5.27 -22.99
C ASP A 274 -7.73 -4.01 -22.18
N LEU A 275 -8.31 -4.13 -20.99
CA LEU A 275 -8.62 -2.98 -20.13
C LEU A 275 -7.54 -2.77 -19.06
N ARG A 276 -6.86 -1.64 -19.09
CA ARG A 276 -5.85 -1.28 -18.07
C ARG A 276 -6.43 -1.32 -16.67
N SER A 277 -5.71 -1.92 -15.72
CA SER A 277 -6.17 -2.05 -14.32
C SER A 277 -6.52 -0.69 -13.71
N HIS A 278 -5.74 0.36 -14.00
CA HIS A 278 -6.00 1.73 -13.55
C HIS A 278 -7.27 2.37 -14.15
N ALA A 279 -7.83 1.81 -15.23
CA ALA A 279 -9.08 2.24 -15.86
C ALA A 279 -10.27 1.35 -15.51
N SER A 280 -10.05 0.26 -14.79
CA SER A 280 -11.08 -0.74 -14.52
C SER A 280 -11.88 -0.42 -13.27
N LYS A 281 -13.04 0.22 -13.44
CA LYS A 281 -13.98 0.43 -12.32
C LYS A 281 -14.39 -0.88 -11.67
N TYR A 282 -14.55 -1.94 -12.46
CA TYR A 282 -14.87 -3.26 -11.94
C TYR A 282 -13.83 -3.74 -10.94
N LEU A 283 -12.53 -3.69 -11.29
CA LEU A 283 -11.46 -4.15 -10.39
C LEU A 283 -11.33 -3.28 -9.15
N LEU A 284 -11.25 -1.94 -9.33
CA LEU A 284 -10.88 -1.02 -8.26
C LEU A 284 -12.05 -0.62 -7.35
N THR A 285 -13.25 -0.51 -7.91
CA THR A 285 -14.44 -0.13 -7.14
C THR A 285 -15.31 -1.33 -6.83
N ASP A 286 -15.87 -1.97 -7.88
CA ASP A 286 -16.94 -2.96 -7.69
C ASP A 286 -16.41 -4.22 -6.97
N LEU A 287 -15.21 -4.71 -7.35
CA LEU A 287 -14.58 -5.87 -6.71
C LEU A 287 -13.84 -5.49 -5.42
N LEU A 288 -12.84 -4.58 -5.49
CA LEU A 288 -11.96 -4.32 -4.34
C LEU A 288 -12.69 -3.59 -3.20
N LYS A 289 -13.35 -2.47 -3.51
CA LYS A 289 -13.97 -1.63 -2.46
C LYS A 289 -15.34 -2.14 -2.05
N ASP A 290 -16.21 -2.51 -3.00
CA ASP A 290 -17.60 -2.84 -2.70
C ASP A 290 -17.76 -4.32 -2.31
N GLU A 291 -17.25 -5.27 -3.12
CA GLU A 291 -17.43 -6.70 -2.85
C GLU A 291 -16.51 -7.18 -1.72
N LEU A 292 -15.20 -6.90 -1.81
CA LEU A 292 -14.24 -7.34 -0.79
C LEU A 292 -14.22 -6.45 0.45
N GLY A 293 -14.83 -5.27 0.39
CA GLY A 293 -15.02 -4.37 1.52
C GLY A 293 -13.74 -3.67 1.97
N PHE A 294 -12.75 -3.48 1.08
CA PHE A 294 -11.54 -2.74 1.38
C PHE A 294 -11.84 -1.31 1.84
N LYS A 295 -11.22 -0.87 2.94
CA LYS A 295 -11.51 0.41 3.61
C LYS A 295 -10.39 1.44 3.53
N GLY A 296 -9.20 1.04 3.07
CA GLY A 296 -8.08 1.93 2.86
C GLY A 296 -8.18 2.71 1.55
N PHE A 297 -7.06 3.17 1.03
CA PHE A 297 -7.02 3.88 -0.25
C PHE A 297 -6.17 3.14 -1.30
N VAL A 298 -6.47 3.39 -2.57
CA VAL A 298 -5.77 2.83 -3.72
C VAL A 298 -4.88 3.90 -4.33
N VAL A 299 -3.58 3.63 -4.39
CA VAL A 299 -2.61 4.46 -5.11
C VAL A 299 -2.37 3.89 -6.51
N SER A 300 -2.13 4.76 -7.50
CA SER A 300 -1.63 4.31 -8.79
C SER A 300 -0.18 3.81 -8.66
N ASP A 301 0.30 3.05 -9.64
CA ASP A 301 1.72 2.83 -9.80
C ASP A 301 2.39 4.05 -10.47
N TRP A 302 3.71 4.07 -10.54
CA TRP A 302 4.54 5.16 -11.06
C TRP A 302 4.17 5.55 -12.49
N ALA A 303 3.67 6.78 -12.70
CA ALA A 303 3.19 7.29 -14.00
C ALA A 303 2.20 6.36 -14.73
N ALA A 304 1.59 5.40 -14.03
CA ALA A 304 0.86 4.30 -14.66
C ALA A 304 -0.47 4.72 -15.31
N ILE A 305 -1.06 5.82 -14.83
CA ILE A 305 -2.29 6.35 -15.46
C ILE A 305 -2.06 6.80 -16.90
N GLU A 306 -0.82 7.20 -17.25
CA GLU A 306 -0.43 7.60 -18.61
C GLU A 306 -0.47 6.44 -19.62
N ASN A 307 -0.55 5.19 -19.14
CA ASN A 307 -0.77 4.01 -19.97
C ASN A 307 -2.22 3.79 -20.38
N ILE A 308 -3.15 4.60 -19.86
CA ILE A 308 -4.55 4.60 -20.30
C ILE A 308 -4.58 5.31 -21.67
N PRO A 309 -5.22 4.73 -22.70
CA PRO A 309 -5.29 5.40 -24.01
C PRO A 309 -6.08 6.72 -23.95
N GLY A 310 -5.41 7.85 -24.21
CA GLY A 310 -6.04 9.16 -24.19
C GLY A 310 -5.03 10.31 -24.08
N ASP A 311 -5.51 11.43 -23.57
CA ASP A 311 -4.67 12.54 -23.11
C ASP A 311 -4.61 12.52 -21.57
N TYR A 312 -3.58 13.11 -20.98
CA TYR A 312 -3.33 13.06 -19.53
C TYR A 312 -4.52 13.53 -18.68
N LYS A 313 -5.33 14.47 -19.18
CA LYS A 313 -6.52 14.92 -18.48
C LYS A 313 -7.61 13.84 -18.46
N SER A 314 -7.81 13.16 -19.58
CA SER A 314 -8.75 12.04 -19.66
C SER A 314 -8.28 10.86 -18.82
N ASP A 315 -6.97 10.61 -18.76
CA ASP A 315 -6.38 9.53 -17.96
C ASP A 315 -6.63 9.74 -16.47
N ILE A 316 -6.46 10.97 -15.97
CA ILE A 316 -6.84 11.34 -14.59
C ILE A 316 -8.35 11.12 -14.36
N ILE A 317 -9.20 11.60 -15.27
CA ILE A 317 -10.66 11.45 -15.13
C ILE A 317 -11.05 9.96 -15.07
N ILE A 318 -10.51 9.15 -15.97
CA ILE A 318 -10.81 7.72 -16.06
C ILE A 318 -10.33 7.00 -14.80
N SER A 319 -9.08 7.22 -14.39
CA SER A 319 -8.48 6.52 -13.25
C SER A 319 -9.16 6.85 -11.92
N ILE A 320 -9.45 8.13 -11.66
CA ILE A 320 -10.16 8.54 -10.45
C ILE A 320 -11.59 7.97 -10.42
N ASN A 321 -12.31 8.02 -11.56
CA ASN A 321 -13.66 7.43 -11.64
C ASN A 321 -13.64 5.88 -11.58
N ALA A 322 -12.54 5.26 -11.92
CA ALA A 322 -12.36 3.81 -11.75
C ALA A 322 -12.13 3.42 -10.29
N GLY A 323 -11.61 4.32 -9.44
CA GLY A 323 -11.41 4.05 -8.03
C GLY A 323 -10.00 4.29 -7.50
N ILE A 324 -9.12 4.92 -8.27
CA ILE A 324 -7.83 5.43 -7.78
C ILE A 324 -8.09 6.61 -6.84
N ASP A 325 -7.53 6.56 -5.64
CA ASP A 325 -7.68 7.59 -4.61
C ASP A 325 -6.47 8.54 -4.58
N MET A 326 -5.30 8.05 -4.93
CA MET A 326 -4.05 8.83 -4.99
C MET A 326 -3.28 8.52 -6.27
N VAL A 327 -2.86 9.55 -6.97
CA VAL A 327 -2.08 9.42 -8.21
C VAL A 327 -0.60 9.63 -7.92
N MET A 328 0.22 8.62 -8.25
CA MET A 328 1.67 8.65 -8.14
C MET A 328 2.26 9.21 -9.42
N VAL A 329 2.89 10.36 -9.30
CA VAL A 329 3.49 11.08 -10.44
C VAL A 329 5.00 11.27 -10.24
N PRO A 330 5.77 11.33 -11.36
CA PRO A 330 7.15 11.78 -11.34
C PRO A 330 7.30 13.18 -10.78
#